data_f811b3d9da421fb0877674eac9d5fa35
#
_entry.id   f811b3d9da421fb0877674eac9d5fa35
#
_cell.length_a   1.000
_cell.length_b   1.000
_cell.length_c   1.000
_cell.angle_alpha   90.00
_cell.angle_beta   90.00
_cell.angle_gamma   90.00
#
_symmetry.space_group_name_H-M   'P 1'
#
loop_
_entity.id
_entity.type
_entity.pdbx_description
1 polymer ?
#
loop_
_entity_poly.entity_id
_entity_poly.type
_entity_poly.pdbx_seq_one_letter_code
_entity_poly.pdbx_strand_id
1 'polypeptide(L)'
;MKKKQNLLENIVHGIFLILGLITVACVLVITVYLVVSGIPAIREIGLVDFLFGEIWASTASEPTYGILPFILTSIYGTAGAIAIGVPIGFLTAVYLAKMASSKVKAVMGQAVSMLAGIPSVGYGLVGMMGLVPGIRKVFHVPDGASLLASIIVLAIMILPSIIKMSVTALEAVPKEYEDASLALGATPEETWFRVSVPAAGSGIAAAVVLGVGRAIGEAMAVMMVAGNAANMPNSLFQSVCFLTTAVAKEMAYSSGLQRQALFSIALVLFLFIMLINAVLNFFLKGEKK
;
A
#
# COMPACT_ATOMS: atom_id res chain seq x y z
N MET A 1 41.42 -21.08 -15.32
CA MET A 1 40.07 -20.57 -15.43
C MET A 1 39.36 -20.41 -14.05
N LYS A 2 39.37 -21.42 -13.16
CA LYS A 2 38.76 -21.36 -11.80
C LYS A 2 39.18 -20.16 -10.95
N LYS A 3 40.47 -19.76 -10.95
CA LYS A 3 40.96 -18.65 -10.11
C LYS A 3 40.45 -17.26 -10.54
N LYS A 4 40.16 -17.06 -11.84
CA LYS A 4 39.52 -15.82 -12.36
C LYS A 4 38.03 -15.81 -12.09
N GLN A 5 37.33 -16.95 -12.09
CA GLN A 5 35.94 -17.07 -11.70
C GLN A 5 35.73 -16.71 -10.23
N ASN A 6 36.53 -17.30 -9.34
CA ASN A 6 36.48 -16.99 -7.91
C ASN A 6 36.78 -15.51 -7.60
N LEU A 7 37.66 -14.86 -8.37
CA LEU A 7 37.92 -13.42 -8.18
C LEU A 7 36.73 -12.56 -8.59
N LEU A 8 36.09 -12.90 -9.73
CA LEU A 8 34.88 -12.20 -10.19
C LEU A 8 33.71 -12.39 -9.23
N GLU A 9 33.49 -13.61 -8.74
CA GLU A 9 32.46 -13.92 -7.74
C GLU A 9 32.68 -13.14 -6.44
N ASN A 10 33.90 -13.06 -5.94
CA ASN A 10 34.24 -12.30 -4.73
C ASN A 10 34.03 -10.79 -4.93
N ILE A 11 34.36 -10.25 -6.10
CA ILE A 11 34.11 -8.84 -6.43
C ILE A 11 32.59 -8.57 -6.47
N VAL A 12 31.83 -9.41 -7.16
CA VAL A 12 30.38 -9.29 -7.27
C VAL A 12 29.72 -9.40 -5.89
N HIS A 13 30.14 -10.37 -5.08
CA HIS A 13 29.68 -10.53 -3.70
C HIS A 13 29.98 -9.29 -2.85
N GLY A 14 31.21 -8.73 -2.97
CA GLY A 14 31.60 -7.50 -2.28
C GLY A 14 30.73 -6.30 -2.69
N ILE A 15 30.43 -6.15 -3.99
CA ILE A 15 29.55 -5.09 -4.50
C ILE A 15 28.13 -5.24 -3.92
N PHE A 16 27.55 -6.44 -3.96
CA PHE A 16 26.21 -6.65 -3.39
C PHE A 16 26.15 -6.42 -1.88
N LEU A 17 27.20 -6.81 -1.16
CA LEU A 17 27.30 -6.54 0.29
C LEU A 17 27.35 -5.04 0.57
N ILE A 18 28.15 -4.28 -0.19
CA ILE A 18 28.26 -2.82 -0.05
C ILE A 18 26.89 -2.17 -0.36
N LEU A 19 26.26 -2.55 -1.46
CA LEU A 19 24.93 -2.03 -1.84
C LEU A 19 23.87 -2.34 -0.77
N GLY A 20 23.89 -3.56 -0.22
CA GLY A 20 23.01 -3.94 0.89
C GLY A 20 23.26 -3.10 2.16
N LEU A 21 24.53 -2.88 2.53
CA LEU A 21 24.89 -2.03 3.65
C LEU A 21 24.46 -0.57 3.45
N ILE A 22 24.65 -0.03 2.24
CA ILE A 22 24.19 1.32 1.90
C ILE A 22 22.67 1.43 2.07
N THR A 23 21.91 0.44 1.59
CA THR A 23 20.45 0.44 1.74
C THR A 23 20.02 0.48 3.20
N VAL A 24 20.64 -0.36 4.05
CA VAL A 24 20.37 -0.37 5.50
C VAL A 24 20.77 0.96 6.14
N ALA A 25 21.93 1.50 5.79
CA ALA A 25 22.39 2.79 6.29
C ALA A 25 21.43 3.93 5.91
N CYS A 26 20.92 3.98 4.68
CA CYS A 26 19.92 4.96 4.24
C CYS A 26 18.63 4.87 5.09
N VAL A 27 18.13 3.67 5.36
CA VAL A 27 16.92 3.49 6.21
C VAL A 27 17.19 3.98 7.63
N LEU A 28 18.34 3.67 8.20
CA LEU A 28 18.74 4.15 9.54
C LEU A 28 18.83 5.68 9.58
N VAL A 29 19.47 6.30 8.59
CA VAL A 29 19.58 7.77 8.49
C VAL A 29 18.20 8.41 8.40
N ILE A 30 17.30 7.90 7.56
CA ILE A 30 15.92 8.39 7.45
C ILE A 30 15.20 8.25 8.80
N THR A 31 15.32 7.11 9.46
CA THR A 31 14.69 6.86 10.76
C THR A 31 15.16 7.84 11.80
N VAL A 32 16.49 8.01 11.95
CA VAL A 32 17.09 8.96 12.89
C VAL A 32 16.64 10.40 12.56
N TYR A 33 16.67 10.77 11.30
CA TYR A 33 16.24 12.10 10.86
C TYR A 33 14.77 12.39 11.20
N LEU A 34 13.86 11.44 10.95
CA LEU A 34 12.45 11.59 11.30
C LEU A 34 12.24 11.73 12.82
N VAL A 35 12.97 10.94 13.61
CA VAL A 35 12.91 11.00 15.07
C VAL A 35 13.41 12.35 15.59
N VAL A 36 14.58 12.78 15.13
CA VAL A 36 15.19 14.04 15.58
C VAL A 36 14.36 15.25 15.17
N SER A 37 13.79 15.23 13.95
CA SER A 37 12.99 16.35 13.41
C SER A 37 11.55 16.37 13.91
N GLY A 38 10.95 15.20 14.24
CA GLY A 38 9.55 15.09 14.65
C GLY A 38 9.32 15.17 16.17
N ILE A 39 10.23 14.66 17.00
CA ILE A 39 10.04 14.64 18.46
C ILE A 39 9.86 16.05 19.06
N PRO A 40 10.55 17.11 18.61
CA PRO A 40 10.39 18.44 19.19
C PRO A 40 8.95 18.95 19.17
N ALA A 41 8.24 18.81 18.04
CA ALA A 41 6.84 19.23 17.94
C ALA A 41 5.91 18.40 18.85
N ILE A 42 6.13 17.09 18.97
CA ILE A 42 5.35 16.24 19.88
C ILE A 42 5.54 16.69 21.35
N ARG A 43 6.74 17.11 21.72
CA ARG A 43 7.02 17.62 23.08
C ARG A 43 6.37 18.96 23.35
N GLU A 44 6.34 19.85 22.36
CA GLU A 44 5.79 21.20 22.48
C GLU A 44 4.24 21.17 22.47
N ILE A 45 3.64 20.38 21.56
CA ILE A 45 2.18 20.27 21.42
C ILE A 45 1.58 19.38 22.52
N GLY A 46 2.31 18.36 22.96
CA GLY A 46 1.81 17.27 23.79
C GLY A 46 1.41 16.04 22.96
N LEU A 47 1.83 14.85 23.41
CA LEU A 47 1.60 13.59 22.65
C LEU A 47 0.11 13.29 22.49
N VAL A 48 -0.70 13.55 23.52
CA VAL A 48 -2.15 13.26 23.51
C VAL A 48 -2.86 14.22 22.57
N ASP A 49 -2.59 15.52 22.69
CA ASP A 49 -3.21 16.55 21.86
C ASP A 49 -2.82 16.41 20.39
N PHE A 50 -1.57 16.00 20.13
CA PHE A 50 -1.10 15.72 18.78
C PHE A 50 -1.78 14.49 18.16
N LEU A 51 -1.79 13.33 18.84
CA LEU A 51 -2.32 12.09 18.28
C LEU A 51 -3.85 12.01 18.26
N PHE A 52 -4.50 12.52 19.30
CA PHE A 52 -5.95 12.41 19.52
C PHE A 52 -6.70 13.71 19.31
N GLY A 53 -6.02 14.82 19.05
CA GLY A 53 -6.66 16.07 18.66
C GLY A 53 -7.41 15.93 17.34
N GLU A 54 -8.61 16.51 17.28
CA GLU A 54 -9.51 16.38 16.12
C GLU A 54 -9.37 17.53 15.11
N ILE A 55 -8.61 18.57 15.46
CA ILE A 55 -8.51 19.78 14.66
C ILE A 55 -7.06 19.99 14.20
N TRP A 56 -6.88 20.03 12.89
CA TRP A 56 -5.64 20.48 12.24
C TRP A 56 -5.89 21.85 11.61
N ALA A 57 -5.35 22.89 12.20
CA ALA A 57 -5.43 24.28 11.74
C ALA A 57 -4.07 24.97 11.89
N SER A 58 -3.08 24.51 11.15
CA SER A 58 -1.68 24.92 11.24
C SER A 58 -1.40 26.39 10.90
N THR A 59 -2.34 27.05 10.19
CA THR A 59 -2.22 28.44 9.72
C THR A 59 -3.19 29.38 10.42
N ALA A 60 -3.92 28.93 11.44
CA ALA A 60 -4.82 29.77 12.22
C ALA A 60 -4.04 30.75 13.12
N SER A 61 -4.72 31.77 13.65
CA SER A 61 -4.16 32.71 14.62
C SER A 61 -3.68 32.00 15.89
N GLU A 62 -4.41 30.97 16.32
CA GLU A 62 -4.01 30.00 17.35
C GLU A 62 -3.87 28.62 16.66
N PRO A 63 -2.65 28.21 16.31
CA PRO A 63 -2.45 26.99 15.56
C PRO A 63 -2.75 25.74 16.40
N THR A 64 -3.48 24.81 15.81
CA THR A 64 -3.76 23.47 16.36
C THR A 64 -3.21 22.38 15.46
N TYR A 65 -2.71 21.29 16.07
CA TYR A 65 -1.97 20.25 15.37
C TYR A 65 -2.48 18.84 15.68
N GLY A 66 -3.80 18.67 15.83
CA GLY A 66 -4.41 17.35 16.02
C GLY A 66 -4.46 16.53 14.74
N ILE A 67 -3.97 15.30 14.77
CA ILE A 67 -3.84 14.43 13.57
C ILE A 67 -4.79 13.23 13.57
N LEU A 68 -5.67 13.11 14.54
CA LEU A 68 -6.63 11.99 14.61
C LEU A 68 -7.43 11.81 13.31
N PRO A 69 -7.95 12.88 12.66
CA PRO A 69 -8.66 12.76 11.38
C PRO A 69 -7.80 12.08 10.30
N PHE A 70 -6.51 12.41 10.22
CA PHE A 70 -5.58 11.85 9.22
C PHE A 70 -5.27 10.38 9.50
N ILE A 71 -5.12 10.00 10.78
CA ILE A 71 -4.90 8.61 11.21
C ILE A 71 -6.10 7.76 10.81
N LEU A 72 -7.31 8.17 11.22
CA LEU A 72 -8.54 7.43 10.94
C LEU A 72 -8.82 7.34 9.42
N THR A 73 -8.62 8.44 8.69
CA THR A 73 -8.74 8.47 7.24
C THR A 73 -7.79 7.48 6.57
N SER A 74 -6.52 7.44 7.00
CA SER A 74 -5.53 6.51 6.46
C SER A 74 -5.88 5.06 6.76
N ILE A 75 -6.40 4.75 7.95
CA ILE A 75 -6.88 3.43 8.33
C ILE A 75 -8.08 3.02 7.47
N TYR A 76 -9.11 3.85 7.42
CA TYR A 76 -10.35 3.53 6.70
C TYR A 76 -10.13 3.46 5.19
N GLY A 77 -9.34 4.38 4.62
CA GLY A 77 -8.99 4.37 3.21
C GLY A 77 -8.23 3.11 2.81
N THR A 78 -7.22 2.75 3.59
CA THR A 78 -6.42 1.54 3.36
C THR A 78 -7.25 0.27 3.56
N ALA A 79 -8.01 0.17 4.66
CA ALA A 79 -8.86 -0.98 4.93
C ALA A 79 -9.92 -1.18 3.84
N GLY A 80 -10.56 -0.10 3.39
CA GLY A 80 -11.51 -0.13 2.28
C GLY A 80 -10.88 -0.58 0.96
N ALA A 81 -9.68 -0.08 0.64
CA ALA A 81 -8.94 -0.48 -0.55
C ALA A 81 -8.54 -1.97 -0.51
N ILE A 82 -8.12 -2.48 0.64
CA ILE A 82 -7.78 -3.88 0.86
C ILE A 82 -9.03 -4.75 0.72
N ALA A 83 -10.14 -4.36 1.36
CA ALA A 83 -11.39 -5.12 1.32
C ALA A 83 -11.94 -5.32 -0.11
N ILE A 84 -11.67 -4.38 -1.02
CA ILE A 84 -12.05 -4.48 -2.44
C ILE A 84 -10.93 -5.09 -3.28
N GLY A 85 -9.72 -4.57 -3.16
CA GLY A 85 -8.61 -4.91 -4.05
C GLY A 85 -8.04 -6.30 -3.83
N VAL A 86 -7.98 -6.78 -2.57
CA VAL A 86 -7.42 -8.13 -2.28
C VAL A 86 -8.31 -9.24 -2.84
N PRO A 87 -9.63 -9.28 -2.58
CA PRO A 87 -10.48 -10.33 -3.15
C PRO A 87 -10.47 -10.32 -4.69
N ILE A 88 -10.61 -9.15 -5.31
CA ILE A 88 -10.60 -9.03 -6.78
C ILE A 88 -9.24 -9.45 -7.35
N GLY A 89 -8.15 -8.97 -6.77
CA GLY A 89 -6.79 -9.31 -7.21
C GLY A 89 -6.47 -10.79 -7.05
N PHE A 90 -6.83 -11.39 -5.92
CA PHE A 90 -6.63 -12.80 -5.62
C PHE A 90 -7.43 -13.70 -6.57
N LEU A 91 -8.74 -13.46 -6.72
CA LEU A 91 -9.59 -14.25 -7.62
C LEU A 91 -9.14 -14.13 -9.08
N THR A 92 -8.73 -12.93 -9.50
CA THR A 92 -8.14 -12.72 -10.83
C THR A 92 -6.85 -13.52 -11.00
N ALA A 93 -6.01 -13.57 -9.97
CA ALA A 93 -4.77 -14.35 -10.01
C ALA A 93 -5.01 -15.86 -10.12
N VAL A 94 -5.97 -16.40 -9.34
CA VAL A 94 -6.37 -17.81 -9.44
C VAL A 94 -6.91 -18.12 -10.84
N TYR A 95 -7.79 -17.28 -11.37
CA TYR A 95 -8.30 -17.42 -12.72
C TYR A 95 -7.18 -17.45 -13.78
N LEU A 96 -6.26 -16.49 -13.73
CA LEU A 96 -5.15 -16.39 -14.68
C LEU A 96 -4.15 -17.55 -14.58
N ALA A 97 -3.87 -18.01 -13.36
CA ALA A 97 -2.89 -19.09 -13.13
C ALA A 97 -3.44 -20.47 -13.49
N LYS A 98 -4.73 -20.72 -13.26
CA LYS A 98 -5.29 -22.08 -13.28
C LYS A 98 -6.39 -22.34 -14.34
N MET A 99 -7.17 -21.30 -14.69
CA MET A 99 -8.37 -21.47 -15.53
C MET A 99 -8.23 -20.85 -16.91
N ALA A 100 -7.46 -19.77 -17.04
CA ALA A 100 -7.39 -18.98 -18.26
C ALA A 100 -6.67 -19.72 -19.40
N SER A 101 -7.24 -19.68 -20.61
CA SER A 101 -6.54 -20.13 -21.80
C SER A 101 -5.27 -19.30 -22.03
N SER A 102 -4.28 -19.86 -22.74
CA SER A 102 -3.00 -19.19 -23.03
C SER A 102 -3.19 -17.81 -23.68
N LYS A 103 -4.20 -17.64 -24.52
CA LYS A 103 -4.50 -16.34 -25.16
C LYS A 103 -5.05 -15.32 -24.15
N VAL A 104 -6.01 -15.73 -23.32
CA VAL A 104 -6.59 -14.87 -22.27
C VAL A 104 -5.51 -14.46 -21.25
N LYS A 105 -4.69 -15.43 -20.82
CA LYS A 105 -3.59 -15.18 -19.90
C LYS A 105 -2.58 -14.17 -20.48
N ALA A 106 -2.22 -14.29 -21.75
CA ALA A 106 -1.31 -13.36 -22.42
C ALA A 106 -1.91 -11.94 -22.49
N VAL A 107 -3.16 -11.79 -22.93
CA VAL A 107 -3.82 -10.48 -23.05
C VAL A 107 -4.04 -9.82 -21.69
N MET A 108 -4.61 -10.55 -20.73
CA MET A 108 -4.85 -10.00 -19.38
C MET A 108 -3.54 -9.74 -18.63
N GLY A 109 -2.54 -10.62 -18.77
CA GLY A 109 -1.22 -10.40 -18.19
C GLY A 109 -0.55 -9.14 -18.75
N GLN A 110 -0.69 -8.87 -20.06
CA GLN A 110 -0.23 -7.62 -20.66
C GLN A 110 -0.99 -6.41 -20.11
N ALA A 111 -2.33 -6.48 -20.01
CA ALA A 111 -3.15 -5.41 -19.45
C ALA A 111 -2.77 -5.08 -18.00
N VAL A 112 -2.59 -6.11 -17.15
CA VAL A 112 -2.12 -5.95 -15.77
C VAL A 112 -0.72 -5.34 -15.73
N SER A 113 0.14 -5.70 -16.71
CA SER A 113 1.50 -5.12 -16.81
C SER A 113 1.47 -3.65 -17.18
N MET A 114 0.57 -3.26 -18.09
CA MET A 114 0.37 -1.86 -18.46
C MET A 114 -0.18 -1.04 -17.28
N LEU A 115 -1.16 -1.57 -16.55
CA LEU A 115 -1.66 -0.92 -15.34
C LEU A 115 -0.53 -0.71 -14.31
N ALA A 116 0.33 -1.73 -14.10
CA ALA A 116 1.47 -1.59 -13.18
C ALA A 116 2.45 -0.47 -13.59
N GLY A 117 2.52 -0.14 -14.87
CA GLY A 117 3.40 0.90 -15.43
C GLY A 117 2.83 2.32 -15.36
N ILE A 118 1.53 2.49 -15.04
CA ILE A 118 0.94 3.83 -14.93
C ILE A 118 1.49 4.54 -13.68
N PRO A 119 2.03 5.77 -13.80
CA PRO A 119 2.40 6.57 -12.63
C PRO A 119 1.20 6.84 -11.72
N SER A 120 1.42 6.92 -10.41
CA SER A 120 0.32 7.15 -9.44
C SER A 120 -0.46 8.43 -9.71
N VAL A 121 0.20 9.48 -10.15
CA VAL A 121 -0.45 10.73 -10.60
C VAL A 121 -1.44 10.49 -11.74
N GLY A 122 -1.15 9.55 -12.65
CA GLY A 122 -2.06 9.18 -13.74
C GLY A 122 -3.36 8.57 -13.21
N TYR A 123 -3.28 7.68 -12.21
CA TYR A 123 -4.48 7.15 -11.53
C TYR A 123 -5.28 8.26 -10.84
N GLY A 124 -4.59 9.19 -10.17
CA GLY A 124 -5.22 10.35 -9.53
C GLY A 124 -5.91 11.25 -10.54
N LEU A 125 -5.27 11.52 -11.70
CA LEU A 125 -5.84 12.36 -12.77
C LEU A 125 -7.11 11.74 -13.36
N VAL A 126 -7.07 10.46 -13.70
CA VAL A 126 -8.24 9.71 -14.20
C VAL A 126 -9.34 9.66 -13.13
N GLY A 127 -8.97 9.46 -11.87
CA GLY A 127 -9.90 9.51 -10.75
C GLY A 127 -10.57 10.86 -10.60
N MET A 128 -9.81 11.93 -10.66
CA MET A 128 -10.29 13.31 -10.54
C MET A 128 -11.21 13.69 -11.72
N MET A 129 -10.86 13.30 -12.94
CA MET A 129 -11.64 13.67 -14.15
C MET A 129 -12.86 12.77 -14.40
N GLY A 130 -12.81 11.52 -13.98
CA GLY A 130 -13.87 10.53 -14.24
C GLY A 130 -14.63 10.08 -13.01
N LEU A 131 -13.88 9.58 -11.98
CA LEU A 131 -14.49 8.98 -10.80
C LEU A 131 -15.17 10.02 -9.90
N VAL A 132 -14.49 11.13 -9.61
CA VAL A 132 -15.03 12.21 -8.76
C VAL A 132 -16.32 12.79 -9.31
N PRO A 133 -16.41 13.23 -10.59
CA PRO A 133 -17.67 13.66 -11.18
C PRO A 133 -18.73 12.54 -11.23
N GLY A 134 -18.30 11.29 -11.45
CA GLY A 134 -19.18 10.12 -11.42
C GLY A 134 -19.85 9.92 -10.06
N ILE A 135 -19.06 9.95 -8.98
CA ILE A 135 -19.57 9.85 -7.60
C ILE A 135 -20.54 10.98 -7.31
N ARG A 136 -20.16 12.23 -7.64
CA ARG A 136 -21.03 13.41 -7.47
C ARG A 136 -22.39 13.21 -8.14
N LYS A 137 -22.40 12.72 -9.38
CA LYS A 137 -23.62 12.55 -10.18
C LYS A 137 -24.48 11.38 -9.69
N VAL A 138 -23.85 10.24 -9.37
CA VAL A 138 -24.58 9.01 -8.99
C VAL A 138 -25.19 9.14 -7.59
N PHE A 139 -24.43 9.69 -6.64
CA PHE A 139 -24.85 9.79 -5.23
C PHE A 139 -25.45 11.14 -4.88
N HIS A 140 -25.56 12.08 -5.85
CA HIS A 140 -26.15 13.43 -5.64
C HIS A 140 -25.49 14.21 -4.50
N VAL A 141 -24.18 14.05 -4.31
CA VAL A 141 -23.38 14.75 -3.30
C VAL A 141 -22.83 16.08 -3.84
N PRO A 142 -22.58 17.08 -2.97
CA PRO A 142 -22.07 18.39 -3.40
C PRO A 142 -20.70 18.31 -4.10
N ASP A 143 -19.80 17.46 -3.58
CA ASP A 143 -18.50 17.17 -4.14
C ASP A 143 -18.27 15.65 -4.14
N GLY A 144 -17.70 15.13 -5.21
CA GLY A 144 -17.35 13.71 -5.33
C GLY A 144 -15.93 13.39 -4.84
N ALA A 145 -15.10 14.41 -4.56
CA ALA A 145 -13.78 14.22 -3.96
C ALA A 145 -13.96 13.80 -2.48
N SER A 146 -13.59 12.54 -2.17
CA SER A 146 -14.05 11.89 -0.95
C SER A 146 -13.21 10.70 -0.54
N LEU A 147 -13.50 10.18 0.67
CA LEU A 147 -12.94 8.90 1.15
C LEU A 147 -13.27 7.75 0.20
N LEU A 148 -14.49 7.69 -0.35
CA LEU A 148 -14.91 6.65 -1.31
C LEU A 148 -14.08 6.72 -2.59
N ALA A 149 -13.88 7.91 -3.16
CA ALA A 149 -13.03 8.08 -4.35
C ALA A 149 -11.62 7.58 -4.09
N SER A 150 -11.06 7.89 -2.92
CA SER A 150 -9.73 7.43 -2.50
C SER A 150 -9.66 5.91 -2.36
N ILE A 151 -10.66 5.29 -1.73
CA ILE A 151 -10.75 3.82 -1.59
C ILE A 151 -10.73 3.13 -2.96
N ILE A 152 -11.54 3.61 -3.91
CA ILE A 152 -11.64 3.01 -5.25
C ILE A 152 -10.32 3.15 -6.01
N VAL A 153 -9.71 4.34 -6.00
CA VAL A 153 -8.42 4.56 -6.67
C VAL A 153 -7.32 3.71 -6.06
N LEU A 154 -7.22 3.65 -4.74
CA LEU A 154 -6.26 2.80 -4.04
C LEU A 154 -6.49 1.32 -4.34
N ALA A 155 -7.75 0.86 -4.34
CA ALA A 155 -8.09 -0.54 -4.67
C ALA A 155 -7.60 -0.91 -6.08
N ILE A 156 -7.84 -0.04 -7.08
CA ILE A 156 -7.38 -0.27 -8.45
C ILE A 156 -5.85 -0.30 -8.52
N MET A 157 -5.18 0.59 -7.80
CA MET A 157 -3.71 0.69 -7.82
C MET A 157 -2.99 -0.50 -7.22
N ILE A 158 -3.59 -1.19 -6.25
CA ILE A 158 -2.97 -2.38 -5.63
C ILE A 158 -3.17 -3.65 -6.46
N LEU A 159 -4.19 -3.71 -7.34
CA LEU A 159 -4.54 -4.89 -8.15
C LEU A 159 -3.34 -5.46 -8.91
N PRO A 160 -2.57 -4.68 -9.69
CA PRO A 160 -1.47 -5.23 -10.48
C PRO A 160 -0.42 -5.96 -9.65
N SER A 161 -0.08 -5.43 -8.48
CA SER A 161 0.90 -6.02 -7.58
C SER A 161 0.40 -7.34 -7.00
N ILE A 162 -0.85 -7.37 -6.51
CA ILE A 162 -1.47 -8.55 -5.95
C ILE A 162 -1.62 -9.64 -7.02
N ILE A 163 -2.14 -9.29 -8.20
CA ILE A 163 -2.36 -10.24 -9.30
C ILE A 163 -1.02 -10.88 -9.73
N LYS A 164 -0.02 -10.07 -10.08
CA LYS A 164 1.25 -10.58 -10.60
C LYS A 164 1.97 -11.50 -9.62
N MET A 165 2.12 -11.06 -8.37
CA MET A 165 2.82 -11.87 -7.37
C MET A 165 2.04 -13.14 -7.01
N SER A 166 0.70 -13.06 -6.90
CA SER A 166 -0.12 -14.24 -6.64
C SER A 166 -0.11 -15.22 -7.79
N VAL A 167 -0.15 -14.76 -9.06
CA VAL A 167 0.02 -15.63 -10.25
C VAL A 167 1.37 -16.34 -10.18
N THR A 168 2.46 -15.62 -9.95
CA THR A 168 3.80 -16.21 -9.84
C THR A 168 3.88 -17.26 -8.72
N ALA A 169 3.26 -16.98 -7.57
CA ALA A 169 3.22 -17.92 -6.45
C ALA A 169 2.43 -19.19 -6.78
N LEU A 170 1.27 -19.06 -7.44
CA LEU A 170 0.42 -20.17 -7.85
C LEU A 170 1.07 -21.03 -8.96
N GLU A 171 1.84 -20.41 -9.84
CA GLU A 171 2.58 -21.12 -10.90
C GLU A 171 3.83 -21.84 -10.39
N ALA A 172 4.38 -21.39 -9.25
CA ALA A 172 5.52 -22.03 -8.61
C ALA A 172 5.15 -23.30 -7.83
N VAL A 173 3.85 -23.60 -7.65
CA VAL A 173 3.40 -24.85 -7.02
C VAL A 173 3.73 -26.03 -7.94
N PRO A 174 4.43 -27.08 -7.42
CA PRO A 174 4.73 -28.28 -8.19
C PRO A 174 3.47 -28.95 -8.74
N LYS A 175 3.49 -29.35 -10.02
CA LYS A 175 2.34 -30.03 -10.66
C LYS A 175 1.98 -31.33 -10.00
N GLU A 176 2.94 -32.01 -9.41
CA GLU A 176 2.77 -33.27 -8.70
C GLU A 176 1.74 -33.17 -7.57
N TYR A 177 1.59 -32.01 -6.95
CA TYR A 177 0.58 -31.78 -5.92
C TYR A 177 -0.85 -31.76 -6.51
N GLU A 178 -1.00 -31.14 -7.67
CA GLU A 178 -2.27 -31.08 -8.41
C GLU A 178 -2.63 -32.46 -8.97
N ASP A 179 -1.67 -33.14 -9.59
CA ASP A 179 -1.85 -34.47 -10.16
C ASP A 179 -2.24 -35.51 -9.08
N ALA A 180 -1.63 -35.45 -7.90
CA ALA A 180 -1.99 -36.32 -6.78
C ALA A 180 -3.42 -36.07 -6.29
N SER A 181 -3.87 -34.81 -6.22
CA SER A 181 -5.23 -34.47 -5.84
C SER A 181 -6.26 -34.98 -6.85
N LEU A 182 -5.99 -34.78 -8.14
CA LEU A 182 -6.84 -35.28 -9.22
C LEU A 182 -6.90 -36.81 -9.26
N ALA A 183 -5.77 -37.51 -8.97
CA ALA A 183 -5.72 -38.96 -8.89
C ALA A 183 -6.59 -39.54 -7.73
N LEU A 184 -6.80 -38.75 -6.67
CA LEU A 184 -7.72 -39.09 -5.55
C LEU A 184 -9.19 -38.77 -5.88
N GLY A 185 -9.50 -38.30 -7.10
CA GLY A 185 -10.86 -38.02 -7.54
C GLY A 185 -11.39 -36.63 -7.25
N ALA A 186 -10.53 -35.69 -6.81
CA ALA A 186 -10.92 -34.29 -6.65
C ALA A 186 -11.20 -33.64 -8.02
N THR A 187 -12.13 -32.65 -8.05
CA THR A 187 -12.34 -31.84 -9.23
C THR A 187 -11.19 -30.84 -9.42
N PRO A 188 -10.99 -30.28 -10.63
CA PRO A 188 -9.98 -29.23 -10.83
C PRO A 188 -10.16 -28.04 -9.90
N GLU A 189 -11.37 -27.56 -9.69
CA GLU A 189 -11.69 -26.44 -8.81
C GLU A 189 -11.34 -26.74 -7.35
N GLU A 190 -11.67 -27.95 -6.86
CA GLU A 190 -11.28 -28.38 -5.51
C GLU A 190 -9.77 -28.45 -5.36
N THR A 191 -9.07 -28.96 -6.37
CA THR A 191 -7.60 -29.01 -6.39
C THR A 191 -6.99 -27.60 -6.31
N TRP A 192 -7.52 -26.64 -7.08
CA TRP A 192 -6.97 -25.27 -7.04
C TRP A 192 -7.16 -24.60 -5.69
N PHE A 193 -8.35 -24.68 -5.11
CA PHE A 193 -8.63 -23.98 -3.84
C PHE A 193 -8.15 -24.74 -2.60
N ARG A 194 -8.10 -26.08 -2.63
CA ARG A 194 -7.71 -26.88 -1.47
C ARG A 194 -6.25 -27.35 -1.48
N VAL A 195 -5.59 -27.31 -2.63
CA VAL A 195 -4.18 -27.75 -2.77
C VAL A 195 -3.31 -26.61 -3.26
N SER A 196 -3.57 -26.04 -4.47
CA SER A 196 -2.68 -25.05 -5.07
C SER A 196 -2.65 -23.74 -4.29
N VAL A 197 -3.81 -23.23 -3.84
CA VAL A 197 -3.89 -21.97 -3.07
C VAL A 197 -3.20 -22.09 -1.71
N PRO A 198 -3.46 -23.12 -0.87
CA PRO A 198 -2.71 -23.31 0.37
C PRO A 198 -1.21 -23.51 0.15
N ALA A 199 -0.81 -24.27 -0.88
CA ALA A 199 0.60 -24.47 -1.21
C ALA A 199 1.30 -23.15 -1.63
N ALA A 200 0.60 -22.24 -2.30
CA ALA A 200 1.06 -20.91 -2.67
C ALA A 200 0.87 -19.86 -1.55
N GLY A 201 0.32 -20.24 -0.39
CA GLY A 201 -0.16 -19.33 0.65
C GLY A 201 0.85 -18.27 1.06
N SER A 202 2.11 -18.64 1.29
CA SER A 202 3.16 -17.68 1.67
C SER A 202 3.45 -16.63 0.60
N GLY A 203 3.38 -17.01 -0.69
CA GLY A 203 3.59 -16.10 -1.81
C GLY A 203 2.39 -15.17 -2.03
N ILE A 204 1.16 -15.70 -1.90
CA ILE A 204 -0.08 -14.91 -1.97
C ILE A 204 -0.11 -13.90 -0.82
N ALA A 205 0.23 -14.32 0.37
CA ALA A 205 0.29 -13.46 1.53
C ALA A 205 1.35 -12.34 1.37
N ALA A 206 2.52 -12.65 0.81
CA ALA A 206 3.52 -11.64 0.46
C ALA A 206 2.99 -10.63 -0.58
N ALA A 207 2.19 -11.08 -1.54
CA ALA A 207 1.52 -10.21 -2.52
C ALA A 207 0.55 -9.22 -1.85
N VAL A 208 -0.22 -9.71 -0.87
CA VAL A 208 -1.14 -8.87 -0.08
C VAL A 208 -0.36 -7.84 0.74
N VAL A 209 0.70 -8.25 1.45
CA VAL A 209 1.56 -7.34 2.23
C VAL A 209 2.12 -6.22 1.36
N LEU A 210 2.61 -6.56 0.16
CA LEU A 210 3.11 -5.58 -0.79
C LEU A 210 2.01 -4.60 -1.24
N GLY A 211 0.80 -5.11 -1.52
CA GLY A 211 -0.36 -4.29 -1.86
C GLY A 211 -0.76 -3.33 -0.73
N VAL A 212 -0.81 -3.83 0.50
CA VAL A 212 -1.08 -3.03 1.71
C VAL A 212 -0.05 -1.92 1.89
N GLY A 213 1.24 -2.26 1.82
CA GLY A 213 2.32 -1.28 1.93
C GLY A 213 2.22 -0.17 0.88
N ARG A 214 1.84 -0.53 -0.36
CA ARG A 214 1.60 0.43 -1.44
C ARG A 214 0.41 1.33 -1.17
N ALA A 215 -0.71 0.79 -0.66
CA ALA A 215 -1.91 1.57 -0.35
C ALA A 215 -1.65 2.59 0.76
N ILE A 216 -0.96 2.20 1.84
CA ILE A 216 -0.65 3.09 2.97
C ILE A 216 0.31 4.21 2.56
N GLY A 217 1.30 3.90 1.73
CA GLY A 217 2.33 4.84 1.29
C GLY A 217 1.89 5.77 0.15
N GLU A 218 0.69 5.59 -0.41
CA GLU A 218 0.24 6.40 -1.55
C GLU A 218 -0.12 7.82 -1.13
N ALA A 219 0.44 8.80 -1.82
CA ALA A 219 0.20 10.20 -1.57
C ALA A 219 -0.42 10.91 -2.77
N MET A 220 0.19 10.78 -3.95
CA MET A 220 -0.12 11.63 -5.10
C MET A 220 -1.48 11.34 -5.71
N ALA A 221 -1.83 10.07 -5.92
CA ALA A 221 -3.14 9.70 -6.47
C ALA A 221 -4.26 10.09 -5.51
N VAL A 222 -4.08 9.81 -4.22
CA VAL A 222 -5.07 10.13 -3.18
C VAL A 222 -5.25 11.63 -3.02
N MET A 223 -4.16 12.42 -3.07
CA MET A 223 -4.22 13.88 -3.01
C MET A 223 -5.15 14.48 -4.08
N MET A 224 -5.26 13.85 -5.25
CA MET A 224 -6.10 14.34 -6.35
C MET A 224 -7.59 14.03 -6.17
N VAL A 225 -7.95 13.01 -5.39
CA VAL A 225 -9.33 12.51 -5.30
C VAL A 225 -9.96 12.57 -3.90
N ALA A 226 -9.16 12.82 -2.85
CA ALA A 226 -9.63 12.83 -1.47
C ALA A 226 -10.30 14.13 -1.03
N GLY A 227 -10.07 15.24 -1.76
CA GLY A 227 -10.54 16.58 -1.41
C GLY A 227 -9.64 17.32 -0.40
N ASN A 228 -8.83 16.60 0.39
CA ASN A 228 -7.77 17.12 1.29
C ASN A 228 -8.23 18.05 2.42
N ALA A 229 -9.49 17.97 2.85
CA ALA A 229 -9.97 18.68 4.04
C ALA A 229 -9.61 17.90 5.31
N ALA A 230 -9.17 18.61 6.34
CA ALA A 230 -8.81 18.03 7.63
C ALA A 230 -10.04 17.66 8.48
N ASN A 231 -10.99 16.93 7.90
CA ASN A 231 -12.23 16.52 8.53
C ASN A 231 -12.12 15.11 9.12
N MET A 232 -12.86 14.86 10.21
CA MET A 232 -13.09 13.51 10.72
C MET A 232 -13.83 12.68 9.65
N PRO A 233 -13.40 11.44 9.36
CA PRO A 233 -13.98 10.60 8.30
C PRO A 233 -15.31 9.95 8.73
N ASN A 234 -16.34 10.77 8.98
CA ASN A 234 -17.67 10.33 9.45
C ASN A 234 -18.54 9.78 8.32
N SER A 235 -18.15 10.01 7.05
CA SER A 235 -18.89 9.55 5.87
C SER A 235 -17.93 9.19 4.75
N LEU A 236 -18.32 8.19 3.95
CA LEU A 236 -17.59 7.80 2.74
C LEU A 236 -17.57 8.91 1.68
N PHE A 237 -18.54 9.82 1.69
CA PHE A 237 -18.68 10.90 0.72
C PHE A 237 -18.04 12.22 1.18
N GLN A 238 -17.41 12.23 2.34
CA GLN A 238 -16.78 13.42 2.88
C GLN A 238 -15.37 13.58 2.33
N SER A 239 -15.01 14.86 2.07
CA SER A 239 -13.63 15.25 1.79
C SER A 239 -12.76 15.02 3.02
N VAL A 240 -11.65 14.34 2.85
CA VAL A 240 -10.75 13.89 3.92
C VAL A 240 -9.29 14.10 3.55
N CYS A 241 -8.40 14.05 4.53
CA CYS A 241 -6.96 14.15 4.34
C CYS A 241 -6.26 12.93 4.96
N PHE A 242 -5.33 12.33 4.22
CA PHE A 242 -4.51 11.20 4.69
C PHE A 242 -3.21 11.71 5.33
N LEU A 243 -2.56 10.88 6.15
CA LEU A 243 -1.24 11.21 6.71
C LEU A 243 -0.22 11.55 5.63
N THR A 244 -0.21 10.78 4.55
CA THR A 244 0.68 11.00 3.39
C THR A 244 0.40 12.31 2.68
N THR A 245 -0.88 12.62 2.45
CA THR A 245 -1.29 13.83 1.72
C THR A 245 -1.09 15.11 2.55
N ALA A 246 -1.28 15.04 3.88
CA ALA A 246 -0.99 16.15 4.78
C ALA A 246 0.48 16.58 4.68
N VAL A 247 1.41 15.62 4.75
CA VAL A 247 2.84 15.90 4.59
C VAL A 247 3.16 16.43 3.19
N ALA A 248 2.68 15.74 2.15
CA ALA A 248 3.02 16.09 0.77
C ALA A 248 2.49 17.48 0.36
N LYS A 249 1.31 17.87 0.86
CA LYS A 249 0.65 19.13 0.53
C LYS A 249 1.29 20.33 1.23
N GLU A 250 1.65 20.20 2.51
CA GLU A 250 2.03 21.33 3.35
C GLU A 250 3.55 21.49 3.53
N MET A 251 4.35 20.43 3.37
CA MET A 251 5.79 20.42 3.68
C MET A 251 6.57 21.53 2.95
N ALA A 252 6.25 21.80 1.68
CA ALA A 252 6.97 22.76 0.86
C ALA A 252 6.80 24.22 1.33
N TYR A 253 5.69 24.51 2.00
CA TYR A 253 5.30 25.88 2.41
C TYR A 253 5.37 26.07 3.92
N SER A 254 5.73 25.03 4.68
CA SER A 254 5.77 25.04 6.13
C SER A 254 7.08 25.60 6.70
N SER A 255 7.01 26.20 7.88
CA SER A 255 8.17 26.66 8.65
C SER A 255 7.95 26.47 10.16
N GLY A 256 8.99 26.57 10.96
CA GLY A 256 8.92 26.52 12.42
C GLY A 256 8.21 25.26 12.94
N LEU A 257 7.30 25.42 13.89
CA LEU A 257 6.57 24.36 14.56
C LEU A 257 5.70 23.55 13.58
N GLN A 258 5.05 24.19 12.60
CA GLN A 258 4.27 23.51 11.57
C GLN A 258 5.13 22.48 10.82
N ARG A 259 6.35 22.87 10.40
CA ARG A 259 7.25 21.96 9.70
C ARG A 259 7.67 20.78 10.57
N GLN A 260 7.95 21.02 11.84
CA GLN A 260 8.26 19.96 12.79
C GLN A 260 7.08 19.03 13.03
N ALA A 261 5.86 19.57 13.11
CA ALA A 261 4.63 18.78 13.23
C ALA A 261 4.40 17.89 11.99
N LEU A 262 4.73 18.35 10.78
CA LEU A 262 4.69 17.52 9.57
C LEU A 262 5.73 16.39 9.58
N PHE A 263 6.92 16.63 10.14
CA PHE A 263 7.89 15.55 10.40
C PHE A 263 7.38 14.57 11.45
N SER A 264 6.63 15.05 12.45
CA SER A 264 5.96 14.16 13.42
C SER A 264 4.88 13.30 12.76
N ILE A 265 4.09 13.86 11.81
CA ILE A 265 3.15 13.06 11.00
C ILE A 265 3.89 11.98 10.21
N ALA A 266 5.01 12.34 9.57
CA ALA A 266 5.83 11.38 8.83
C ALA A 266 6.41 10.29 9.75
N LEU A 267 6.81 10.63 10.98
CA LEU A 267 7.24 9.67 12.00
C LEU A 267 6.10 8.73 12.41
N VAL A 268 4.89 9.25 12.66
CA VAL A 268 3.69 8.45 12.97
C VAL A 268 3.37 7.51 11.82
N LEU A 269 3.40 7.99 10.58
CA LEU A 269 3.20 7.16 9.39
C LEU A 269 4.24 6.04 9.28
N PHE A 270 5.51 6.36 9.51
CA PHE A 270 6.59 5.39 9.50
C PHE A 270 6.37 4.28 10.55
N LEU A 271 6.03 4.66 11.79
CA LEU A 271 5.73 3.71 12.86
C LEU A 271 4.49 2.87 12.54
N PHE A 272 3.47 3.47 11.94
CA PHE A 272 2.25 2.79 11.50
C PHE A 272 2.55 1.72 10.44
N ILE A 273 3.37 2.05 9.43
CA ILE A 273 3.81 1.11 8.40
C ILE A 273 4.63 -0.03 9.02
N MET A 274 5.55 0.29 9.94
CA MET A 274 6.36 -0.72 10.65
C MET A 274 5.48 -1.67 11.46
N LEU A 275 4.48 -1.14 12.17
CA LEU A 275 3.53 -1.93 12.95
C LEU A 275 2.72 -2.88 12.06
N ILE A 276 2.14 -2.37 10.98
CA ILE A 276 1.35 -3.19 10.05
C ILE A 276 2.22 -4.29 9.43
N ASN A 277 3.43 -3.97 8.98
CA ASN A 277 4.35 -4.97 8.45
C ASN A 277 4.73 -6.03 9.49
N ALA A 278 4.96 -5.63 10.75
CA ALA A 278 5.25 -6.56 11.84
C ALA A 278 4.06 -7.50 12.11
N VAL A 279 2.85 -6.96 12.19
CA VAL A 279 1.60 -7.72 12.38
C VAL A 279 1.38 -8.70 11.24
N LEU A 280 1.45 -8.24 9.99
CA LEU A 280 1.29 -9.10 8.81
C LEU A 280 2.34 -10.22 8.78
N ASN A 281 3.61 -9.91 9.03
CA ASN A 281 4.68 -10.91 9.08
C ASN A 281 4.50 -11.93 10.22
N PHE A 282 3.93 -11.51 11.35
CA PHE A 282 3.62 -12.42 12.45
C PHE A 282 2.56 -13.45 12.05
N PHE A 283 1.46 -13.00 11.43
CA PHE A 283 0.41 -13.91 10.93
C PHE A 283 0.94 -14.87 9.85
N LEU A 284 1.78 -14.38 8.93
CA LEU A 284 2.35 -15.21 7.86
C LEU A 284 3.33 -16.27 8.36
N LYS A 285 4.02 -16.03 9.48
CA LYS A 285 4.91 -17.03 10.09
C LYS A 285 4.13 -18.11 10.87
N GLY A 286 2.94 -17.79 11.35
CA GLY A 286 2.08 -18.74 12.08
C GLY A 286 1.54 -19.89 11.22
N GLU A 287 1.39 -19.69 9.92
CA GLU A 287 0.93 -20.74 8.98
C GLU A 287 2.02 -21.78 8.62
N LYS A 288 3.26 -21.57 9.01
CA LYS A 288 4.38 -22.51 8.76
C LYS A 288 4.56 -23.58 9.84
N LYS A 289 3.68 -23.66 10.82
CA LYS A 289 3.60 -24.76 11.79
C LYS A 289 2.36 -25.61 11.51
#